data_ce096ed5121e033d695dd7765a16c620
#
_entry.id   ce096ed5121e033d695dd7765a16c620
#
_cell.length_a   1.000
_cell.length_b   1.000
_cell.length_c   1.000
_cell.angle_alpha   90.00
_cell.angle_beta   90.00
_cell.angle_gamma   90.00
#
_symmetry.space_group_name_H-M   'P 1'
#
loop_
_entity.id
_entity.type
_entity.pdbx_description
1 polymer ?
#
loop_
_entity_poly.entity_id
_entity_poly.type
_entity_poly.pdbx_seq_one_letter_code
_entity_poly.pdbx_strand_id
1 'polypeptide(L)'
;MSSIYSFPERGPWGKSSWRGNCSGHVYQQLFKQLQPKVFTDPMMGSGTSIEVAKEMSIEAYGLDLSRGFNAVRHSILNAVGKESDLCLSHPPYHSMIIYSGEVWGTEPHPDDLSRCRDEEDFHSKMQLVLLNQREATAAGGYYGTIIGDLRKDGRYTSFQAEMIARMPSEELAAVLIKAQHNVQSERKSYGRMSLPWIMHEYILLWKKKPLPVLALLGRLANQQYARLQGTWKSIVKSVLISLGGEADLATLYAAVSKAAPEKLAQTNTWKEKIRQTLQMSPDAFSSSQRGVWSIAA
;
A
#
# COMPACT_ATOMS: atom_id res chain seq x y z
N MET A 1 5.35 22.98 11.84
CA MET A 1 5.01 21.59 12.21
C MET A 1 6.08 20.68 11.62
N SER A 2 6.54 19.67 12.35
CA SER A 2 7.55 18.72 11.85
C SER A 2 6.89 17.61 11.04
N SER A 3 7.51 17.17 9.94
CA SER A 3 7.17 15.94 9.24
C SER A 3 7.84 14.71 9.85
N ILE A 4 8.61 14.88 10.93
CA ILE A 4 9.28 13.80 11.65
C ILE A 4 8.69 13.71 13.06
N TYR A 5 8.18 12.53 13.40
CA TYR A 5 7.66 12.18 14.72
C TYR A 5 8.64 11.26 15.42
N SER A 6 9.12 11.67 16.57
CA SER A 6 10.10 10.92 17.35
C SER A 6 9.68 10.92 18.82
N PHE A 7 9.15 9.80 19.28
CA PHE A 7 8.66 9.62 20.64
C PHE A 7 9.26 8.34 21.23
N PRO A 8 10.32 8.44 22.06
CA PRO A 8 10.95 7.29 22.68
C PRO A 8 10.01 6.55 23.65
N GLU A 9 9.08 7.27 24.24
CA GLU A 9 8.12 6.71 25.18
C GLU A 9 6.84 6.25 24.46
N ARG A 10 6.33 5.12 24.93
CA ARG A 10 5.09 4.56 24.39
C ARG A 10 3.84 5.30 24.89
N GLY A 11 3.90 5.79 26.13
CA GLY A 11 2.76 6.29 26.88
C GLY A 11 1.91 5.17 27.51
N PRO A 12 0.88 5.53 28.28
CA PRO A 12 0.08 4.58 29.08
C PRO A 12 -0.96 3.81 28.28
N TRP A 13 -1.26 4.22 27.04
CA TRP A 13 -2.38 3.73 26.25
C TRP A 13 -2.15 2.35 25.63
N GLY A 14 -3.25 1.61 25.48
CA GLY A 14 -3.30 0.26 24.91
C GLY A 14 -2.53 -0.75 25.79
N LYS A 15 -2.35 -1.96 25.26
CA LYS A 15 -1.66 -3.04 25.99
C LYS A 15 -0.22 -3.17 25.51
N SER A 16 0.76 -3.07 26.42
CA SER A 16 2.20 -3.23 26.10
C SER A 16 2.55 -4.62 25.57
N SER A 17 1.79 -5.65 25.95
CA SER A 17 1.95 -7.02 25.47
C SER A 17 1.49 -7.23 24.03
N TRP A 18 0.69 -6.32 23.46
CA TRP A 18 0.26 -6.44 22.08
C TRP A 18 1.41 -6.06 21.15
N ARG A 19 1.87 -7.03 20.37
CA ARG A 19 2.99 -6.83 19.43
C ARG A 19 2.60 -5.85 18.32
N GLY A 20 3.55 -5.04 17.86
CA GLY A 20 3.32 -4.03 16.82
C GLY A 20 2.57 -2.79 17.29
N ASN A 21 2.42 -2.60 18.61
CA ASN A 21 1.72 -1.46 19.16
C ASN A 21 2.49 -0.14 18.90
N CYS A 22 1.78 0.91 18.49
CA CYS A 22 2.34 2.23 18.24
C CYS A 22 2.40 3.07 19.53
N SER A 23 3.33 4.03 19.61
CA SER A 23 3.31 5.05 20.67
C SER A 23 2.05 5.90 20.57
N GLY A 24 1.33 6.08 21.70
CA GLY A 24 0.14 6.92 21.76
C GLY A 24 0.43 8.40 21.47
N HIS A 25 1.67 8.86 21.73
CA HIS A 25 2.09 10.22 21.42
C HIS A 25 2.06 10.54 19.91
N VAL A 26 2.19 9.53 19.06
CA VAL A 26 2.00 9.67 17.59
C VAL A 26 0.57 10.12 17.30
N TYR A 27 -0.42 9.44 17.89
CA TYR A 27 -1.84 9.80 17.72
C TYR A 27 -2.16 11.15 18.35
N GLN A 28 -1.64 11.44 19.54
CA GLN A 28 -1.80 12.77 20.16
C GLN A 28 -1.31 13.88 19.22
N GLN A 29 -0.14 13.70 18.62
CA GLN A 29 0.43 14.70 17.72
C GLN A 29 -0.41 14.87 16.45
N LEU A 30 -0.87 13.76 15.86
CA LEU A 30 -1.77 13.78 14.69
C LEU A 30 -3.09 14.50 15.02
N PHE A 31 -3.71 14.15 16.16
CA PHE A 31 -4.97 14.76 16.56
C PHE A 31 -4.85 16.27 16.86
N LYS A 32 -3.72 16.70 17.48
CA LYS A 32 -3.42 18.13 17.65
C LYS A 32 -3.27 18.87 16.32
N GLN A 33 -2.73 18.21 15.30
CA GLN A 33 -2.51 18.81 13.98
C GLN A 33 -3.78 18.84 13.12
N LEU A 34 -4.49 17.71 13.07
CA LEU A 34 -5.63 17.53 12.17
C LEU A 34 -6.96 17.92 12.81
N GLN A 35 -7.03 18.01 14.14
CA GLN A 35 -8.20 18.39 14.95
C GLN A 35 -9.50 17.65 14.53
N PRO A 36 -9.48 16.32 14.38
CA PRO A 36 -10.68 15.58 14.00
C PRO A 36 -11.71 15.64 15.13
N LYS A 37 -12.99 15.77 14.80
CA LYS A 37 -14.10 15.61 15.74
C LYS A 37 -14.50 14.14 15.86
N VAL A 38 -14.44 13.43 14.74
CA VAL A 38 -14.74 11.98 14.63
C VAL A 38 -13.53 11.26 14.06
N PHE A 39 -13.08 10.24 14.77
CA PHE A 39 -11.94 9.40 14.41
C PHE A 39 -12.35 7.94 14.27
N THR A 40 -11.87 7.25 13.25
CA THR A 40 -12.04 5.80 13.11
C THR A 40 -10.70 5.11 12.89
N ASP A 41 -10.45 4.04 13.64
CA ASP A 41 -9.35 3.10 13.43
C ASP A 41 -9.92 1.72 13.09
N PRO A 42 -9.85 1.27 11.83
CA PRO A 42 -10.39 -0.02 11.42
C PRO A 42 -9.48 -1.21 11.75
N MET A 43 -8.30 -0.97 12.37
CA MET A 43 -7.32 -1.97 12.78
C MET A 43 -6.71 -1.62 14.14
N MET A 44 -7.57 -1.32 15.12
CA MET A 44 -7.16 -0.71 16.39
C MET A 44 -6.29 -1.60 17.28
N GLY A 45 -6.21 -2.91 17.03
CA GLY A 45 -5.46 -3.87 17.84
C GLY A 45 -5.82 -3.76 19.33
N SER A 46 -4.85 -3.37 20.17
CA SER A 46 -5.07 -3.19 21.62
C SER A 46 -5.84 -1.93 21.99
N GLY A 47 -6.11 -1.02 21.04
CA GLY A 47 -6.92 0.19 21.25
C GLY A 47 -6.16 1.46 21.61
N THR A 48 -4.84 1.52 21.41
CA THR A 48 -4.02 2.71 21.72
C THR A 48 -4.56 3.99 21.10
N SER A 49 -4.90 3.97 19.81
CA SER A 49 -5.44 5.12 19.09
C SER A 49 -6.77 5.61 19.66
N ILE A 50 -7.63 4.66 20.05
CA ILE A 50 -8.96 4.92 20.61
C ILE A 50 -8.89 5.51 22.01
N GLU A 51 -7.98 4.99 22.83
CA GLU A 51 -7.79 5.53 24.20
C GLU A 51 -7.25 6.97 24.17
N VAL A 52 -6.28 7.25 23.27
CA VAL A 52 -5.77 8.62 23.04
C VAL A 52 -6.88 9.55 22.57
N ALA A 53 -7.70 9.11 21.60
CA ALA A 53 -8.80 9.91 21.09
C ALA A 53 -9.82 10.25 22.20
N LYS A 54 -10.18 9.28 23.04
CA LYS A 54 -11.07 9.49 24.18
C LYS A 54 -10.52 10.46 25.19
N GLU A 55 -9.22 10.35 25.54
CA GLU A 55 -8.56 11.31 26.45
C GLU A 55 -8.58 12.73 25.90
N MET A 56 -8.48 12.88 24.59
CA MET A 56 -8.56 14.19 23.91
C MET A 56 -9.99 14.63 23.58
N SER A 57 -11.00 13.96 24.12
CA SER A 57 -12.43 14.26 23.89
C SER A 57 -12.84 14.18 22.40
N ILE A 58 -12.20 13.31 21.64
CA ILE A 58 -12.53 13.03 20.25
C ILE A 58 -13.48 11.84 20.21
N GLU A 59 -14.58 11.94 19.48
CA GLU A 59 -15.46 10.81 19.24
C GLU A 59 -14.75 9.76 18.41
N ALA A 60 -14.59 8.52 18.94
CA ALA A 60 -13.71 7.53 18.32
C ALA A 60 -14.37 6.15 18.19
N TYR A 61 -14.13 5.53 17.04
CA TYR A 61 -14.62 4.20 16.69
C TYR A 61 -13.42 3.28 16.37
N GLY A 62 -13.34 2.18 17.10
CA GLY A 62 -12.31 1.18 16.91
C GLY A 62 -12.88 -0.13 16.41
N LEU A 63 -12.40 -0.59 15.26
CA LEU A 63 -12.75 -1.87 14.64
C LEU A 63 -11.47 -2.72 14.51
N ASP A 64 -11.62 -4.04 14.47
CA ASP A 64 -10.45 -4.93 14.34
C ASP A 64 -10.88 -6.34 13.89
N LEU A 65 -10.02 -7.02 13.13
CA LEU A 65 -10.26 -8.39 12.66
C LEU A 65 -10.38 -9.38 13.84
N SER A 66 -9.58 -9.20 14.89
CA SER A 66 -9.66 -10.01 16.12
C SER A 66 -10.97 -9.87 16.89
N ARG A 67 -11.78 -8.87 16.53
CA ARG A 67 -13.12 -8.60 17.09
C ARG A 67 -14.23 -8.82 16.08
N GLY A 68 -13.94 -9.50 14.97
CA GLY A 68 -14.91 -9.90 13.95
C GLY A 68 -15.16 -8.87 12.84
N PHE A 69 -14.45 -7.74 12.82
CA PHE A 69 -14.56 -6.79 11.72
C PHE A 69 -13.45 -6.97 10.71
N ASN A 70 -13.81 -7.28 9.47
CA ASN A 70 -12.89 -7.48 8.37
C ASN A 70 -12.86 -6.24 7.45
N ALA A 71 -11.85 -5.38 7.58
CA ALA A 71 -11.73 -4.15 6.81
C ALA A 71 -11.51 -4.37 5.28
N VAL A 72 -11.13 -5.58 4.87
CA VAL A 72 -11.00 -5.95 3.44
C VAL A 72 -12.38 -6.20 2.82
N ARG A 73 -13.37 -6.67 3.61
CA ARG A 73 -14.68 -7.14 3.10
C ARG A 73 -15.87 -6.35 3.59
N HIS A 74 -15.81 -5.81 4.80
CA HIS A 74 -16.93 -5.13 5.43
C HIS A 74 -16.78 -3.62 5.29
N SER A 75 -17.86 -2.91 5.00
CA SER A 75 -17.88 -1.45 4.94
C SER A 75 -17.63 -0.84 6.30
N ILE A 76 -16.59 -0.03 6.43
CA ILE A 76 -16.27 0.74 7.64
C ILE A 76 -17.39 1.74 7.90
N LEU A 77 -17.87 2.43 6.85
CA LEU A 77 -18.96 3.41 6.95
C LEU A 77 -20.23 2.78 7.54
N ASN A 78 -20.62 1.61 7.05
CA ASN A 78 -21.80 0.92 7.57
C ASN A 78 -21.61 0.44 9.01
N ALA A 79 -20.42 -0.03 9.39
CA ALA A 79 -20.13 -0.49 10.73
C ALA A 79 -20.11 0.65 11.76
N VAL A 80 -19.67 1.83 11.37
CA VAL A 80 -19.61 3.04 12.21
C VAL A 80 -20.94 3.82 12.18
N GLY A 81 -21.65 3.80 11.04
CA GLY A 81 -22.93 4.49 10.85
C GLY A 81 -22.80 5.97 10.51
N LYS A 82 -21.57 6.49 10.39
CA LYS A 82 -21.28 7.87 9.99
C LYS A 82 -19.88 8.04 9.43
N GLU A 83 -19.66 9.12 8.69
CA GLU A 83 -18.34 9.50 8.19
C GLU A 83 -17.43 10.05 9.30
N SER A 84 -16.14 9.90 9.15
CA SER A 84 -15.10 10.36 10.07
C SER A 84 -14.31 11.52 9.47
N ASP A 85 -13.82 12.45 10.31
CA ASP A 85 -12.87 13.49 9.87
C ASP A 85 -11.46 12.91 9.64
N LEU A 86 -11.14 11.83 10.37
CA LEU A 86 -9.91 11.06 10.21
C LEU A 86 -10.20 9.56 10.31
N CYS A 87 -9.85 8.81 9.27
CA CYS A 87 -9.85 7.35 9.28
C CYS A 87 -8.43 6.84 9.07
N LEU A 88 -7.78 6.30 10.12
CA LEU A 88 -6.36 5.93 10.09
C LEU A 88 -6.18 4.50 10.61
N SER A 89 -5.49 3.67 9.83
CA SER A 89 -5.13 2.30 10.22
C SER A 89 -3.65 2.14 10.54
N HIS A 90 -3.34 1.13 11.36
CA HIS A 90 -1.98 0.63 11.58
C HIS A 90 -1.98 -0.88 11.32
N PRO A 91 -1.90 -1.30 10.06
CA PRO A 91 -2.01 -2.70 9.67
C PRO A 91 -0.78 -3.52 10.06
N PRO A 92 -0.88 -4.85 10.06
CA PRO A 92 0.28 -5.73 9.96
C PRO A 92 1.13 -5.39 8.72
N TYR A 93 2.48 -5.45 8.83
CA TYR A 93 3.37 -5.22 7.70
C TYR A 93 3.70 -6.57 7.04
N HIS A 94 2.76 -7.11 6.27
CA HIS A 94 2.90 -8.44 5.69
C HIS A 94 3.36 -9.45 6.78
N SER A 95 4.25 -10.38 6.47
CA SER A 95 4.72 -11.44 7.37
C SER A 95 5.72 -11.02 8.46
N MET A 96 5.87 -9.71 8.76
CA MET A 96 6.80 -9.24 9.79
C MET A 96 6.41 -9.71 11.20
N ILE A 97 5.12 -9.65 11.51
CA ILE A 97 4.52 -10.20 12.74
C ILE A 97 3.26 -10.95 12.30
N ILE A 98 3.15 -12.22 12.64
CA ILE A 98 1.96 -13.02 12.36
C ILE A 98 0.95 -12.77 13.49
N TYR A 99 -0.29 -12.43 13.13
CA TYR A 99 -1.31 -12.05 14.10
C TYR A 99 -2.32 -13.16 14.37
N SER A 100 -3.14 -13.57 13.40
CA SER A 100 -4.12 -14.65 13.63
C SER A 100 -3.43 -16.00 13.83
N GLY A 101 -3.86 -16.71 14.86
CA GLY A 101 -3.26 -17.97 15.30
C GLY A 101 -1.97 -17.83 16.15
N GLU A 102 -1.40 -16.61 16.31
CA GLU A 102 -0.20 -16.37 17.12
C GLU A 102 -0.37 -15.23 18.13
N VAL A 103 -0.79 -14.04 17.70
CA VAL A 103 -1.05 -12.90 18.60
C VAL A 103 -2.48 -12.97 19.15
N TRP A 104 -3.42 -13.38 18.33
CA TRP A 104 -4.82 -13.56 18.74
C TRP A 104 -5.45 -14.78 18.04
N GLY A 105 -6.41 -15.40 18.73
CA GLY A 105 -7.10 -16.60 18.26
C GLY A 105 -6.16 -17.82 18.18
N THR A 106 -6.73 -18.96 17.82
CA THR A 106 -6.03 -20.25 17.64
C THR A 106 -5.84 -20.61 16.17
N GLU A 107 -6.64 -20.03 15.29
CA GLU A 107 -6.68 -20.37 13.88
C GLU A 107 -6.24 -19.22 12.98
N PRO A 108 -5.55 -19.51 11.86
CA PRO A 108 -5.26 -18.56 10.81
C PRO A 108 -6.53 -17.98 10.19
N HIS A 109 -6.55 -16.66 9.95
CA HIS A 109 -7.64 -16.02 9.22
C HIS A 109 -7.21 -15.67 7.79
N PRO A 110 -8.01 -15.99 6.74
CA PRO A 110 -7.61 -15.82 5.33
C PRO A 110 -7.43 -14.37 4.91
N ASP A 111 -8.07 -13.43 5.58
CA ASP A 111 -7.94 -11.99 5.32
C ASP A 111 -7.05 -11.26 6.35
N ASP A 112 -6.30 -12.00 7.17
CA ASP A 112 -5.25 -11.42 7.98
C ASP A 112 -4.11 -10.94 7.07
N LEU A 113 -3.83 -9.64 7.08
CA LEU A 113 -2.79 -9.03 6.26
C LEU A 113 -1.39 -9.55 6.58
N SER A 114 -1.18 -10.13 7.77
CA SER A 114 0.08 -10.79 8.12
C SER A 114 0.27 -12.16 7.45
N ARG A 115 -0.79 -12.72 6.86
CA ARG A 115 -0.84 -14.04 6.22
C ARG A 115 -1.08 -13.98 4.72
N CYS A 116 -0.85 -12.85 4.09
CA CYS A 116 -0.91 -12.71 2.64
C CYS A 116 0.08 -13.67 1.97
N ARG A 117 -0.31 -14.25 0.83
CA ARG A 117 0.50 -15.20 0.08
C ARG A 117 1.84 -14.62 -0.37
N ASP A 118 1.79 -13.40 -0.85
CA ASP A 118 2.89 -12.64 -1.41
C ASP A 118 2.67 -11.12 -1.23
N GLU A 119 3.64 -10.33 -1.67
CA GLU A 119 3.59 -8.88 -1.57
C GLU A 119 2.43 -8.28 -2.39
N GLU A 120 2.09 -8.87 -3.54
CA GLU A 120 0.98 -8.38 -4.39
C GLU A 120 -0.39 -8.62 -3.75
N ASP A 121 -0.61 -9.78 -3.12
CA ASP A 121 -1.82 -10.05 -2.33
C ASP A 121 -1.97 -9.05 -1.18
N PHE A 122 -0.86 -8.74 -0.49
CA PHE A 122 -0.83 -7.72 0.56
C PHE A 122 -1.20 -6.33 0.02
N HIS A 123 -0.57 -5.91 -1.07
CA HIS A 123 -0.82 -4.59 -1.66
C HIS A 123 -2.25 -4.45 -2.18
N SER A 124 -2.79 -5.49 -2.80
CA SER A 124 -4.15 -5.52 -3.29
C SER A 124 -5.17 -5.41 -2.15
N LYS A 125 -4.98 -6.16 -1.06
CA LYS A 125 -5.83 -6.06 0.13
C LYS A 125 -5.72 -4.70 0.82
N MET A 126 -4.50 -4.16 0.94
CA MET A 126 -4.30 -2.83 1.52
C MET A 126 -4.92 -1.71 0.69
N GLN A 127 -4.91 -1.82 -0.65
CA GLN A 127 -5.62 -0.89 -1.51
C GLN A 127 -7.14 -0.91 -1.24
N LEU A 128 -7.74 -2.10 -1.07
CA LEU A 128 -9.15 -2.23 -0.70
C LEU A 128 -9.44 -1.59 0.67
N VAL A 129 -8.57 -1.81 1.66
CA VAL A 129 -8.69 -1.19 2.98
C VAL A 129 -8.63 0.33 2.88
N LEU A 130 -7.68 0.90 2.15
CA LEU A 130 -7.54 2.35 1.98
C LEU A 130 -8.74 2.96 1.23
N LEU A 131 -9.27 2.29 0.21
CA LEU A 131 -10.49 2.72 -0.47
C LEU A 131 -11.72 2.68 0.45
N ASN A 132 -11.83 1.66 1.30
CA ASN A 132 -12.86 1.54 2.32
C ASN A 132 -12.76 2.66 3.38
N GLN A 133 -11.53 2.97 3.83
CA GLN A 133 -11.27 4.12 4.71
C GLN A 133 -11.65 5.44 4.04
N ARG A 134 -11.31 5.61 2.76
CA ARG A 134 -11.70 6.79 1.99
C ARG A 134 -13.22 6.95 1.93
N GLU A 135 -13.96 5.86 1.71
CA GLU A 135 -15.41 5.87 1.70
C GLU A 135 -15.98 6.32 3.05
N ALA A 136 -15.43 5.81 4.15
CA ALA A 136 -15.83 6.15 5.51
C ALA A 136 -15.37 7.53 6.00
N THR A 137 -14.64 8.27 5.17
CA THR A 137 -14.13 9.60 5.51
C THR A 137 -15.01 10.70 4.92
N ALA A 138 -15.28 11.77 5.66
CA ALA A 138 -16.01 12.92 5.21
C ALA A 138 -15.26 13.68 4.10
N ALA A 139 -15.98 14.37 3.22
CA ALA A 139 -15.36 15.22 2.21
C ALA A 139 -14.47 16.29 2.87
N GLY A 140 -13.22 16.41 2.43
CA GLY A 140 -12.22 17.28 3.06
C GLY A 140 -11.55 16.72 4.31
N GLY A 141 -12.00 15.56 4.82
CA GLY A 141 -11.36 14.80 5.89
C GLY A 141 -10.14 14.01 5.38
N TYR A 142 -9.47 13.33 6.29
CA TYR A 142 -8.24 12.59 6.01
C TYR A 142 -8.44 11.09 6.20
N TYR A 143 -7.86 10.30 5.30
CA TYR A 143 -7.72 8.86 5.47
C TYR A 143 -6.25 8.48 5.29
N GLY A 144 -5.85 7.36 5.86
CA GLY A 144 -4.44 7.00 5.79
C GLY A 144 -4.04 5.74 6.51
N THR A 145 -2.74 5.52 6.56
CA THR A 145 -2.16 4.36 7.22
C THR A 145 -0.79 4.66 7.80
N ILE A 146 -0.45 3.97 8.90
CA ILE A 146 0.92 3.88 9.40
C ILE A 146 1.49 2.59 8.83
N ILE A 147 2.64 2.67 8.13
CA ILE A 147 3.25 1.52 7.46
C ILE A 147 4.76 1.60 7.51
N GLY A 148 5.42 0.48 7.79
CA GLY A 148 6.88 0.33 7.70
C GLY A 148 7.28 -0.47 6.47
N ASP A 149 8.52 -0.26 6.02
CA ASP A 149 9.12 -1.07 4.97
C ASP A 149 9.78 -2.33 5.57
N LEU A 150 10.00 -3.34 4.75
CA LEU A 150 10.57 -4.62 5.16
C LEU A 150 11.88 -4.89 4.43
N ARG A 151 12.89 -5.38 5.17
CA ARG A 151 14.05 -6.04 4.56
C ARG A 151 14.09 -7.50 5.01
N LYS A 152 13.99 -8.40 4.05
CA LYS A 152 14.03 -9.85 4.27
C LYS A 152 14.92 -10.49 3.21
N ASP A 153 15.80 -11.39 3.62
CA ASP A 153 16.70 -12.15 2.74
C ASP A 153 17.50 -11.25 1.76
N GLY A 154 17.98 -10.09 2.24
CA GLY A 154 18.73 -9.12 1.46
C GLY A 154 17.89 -8.21 0.55
N ARG A 155 16.61 -8.51 0.36
CA ARG A 155 15.69 -7.70 -0.45
C ARG A 155 14.99 -6.65 0.40
N TYR A 156 14.94 -5.42 -0.10
CA TYR A 156 14.17 -4.32 0.47
C TYR A 156 12.81 -4.23 -0.23
N THR A 157 11.74 -4.26 0.52
CA THR A 157 10.37 -4.07 0.02
C THR A 157 9.81 -2.77 0.57
N SER A 158 9.50 -1.82 -0.33
CA SER A 158 8.93 -0.52 0.04
C SER A 158 7.41 -0.57 -0.04
N PHE A 159 6.77 -0.93 1.05
CA PHE A 159 5.31 -0.97 1.14
C PHE A 159 4.68 0.42 0.99
N GLN A 160 5.33 1.46 1.52
CA GLN A 160 4.84 2.83 1.43
C GLN A 160 4.78 3.32 -0.03
N ALA A 161 5.80 3.03 -0.84
CA ALA A 161 5.85 3.46 -2.24
C ALA A 161 4.72 2.82 -3.05
N GLU A 162 4.45 1.53 -2.85
CA GLU A 162 3.35 0.82 -3.51
C GLU A 162 1.98 1.36 -3.09
N MET A 163 1.77 1.68 -1.82
CA MET A 163 0.51 2.27 -1.36
C MET A 163 0.27 3.65 -1.98
N ILE A 164 1.28 4.52 -2.00
CA ILE A 164 1.19 5.82 -2.66
C ILE A 164 0.86 5.62 -4.15
N ALA A 165 1.51 4.65 -4.77
CA ALA A 165 1.36 4.34 -6.16
C ALA A 165 -0.04 3.85 -6.57
N ARG A 166 -0.74 3.17 -5.66
CA ARG A 166 -2.06 2.55 -5.90
C ARG A 166 -3.23 3.44 -5.49
N MET A 167 -2.97 4.53 -4.78
CA MET A 167 -4.00 5.46 -4.33
C MET A 167 -4.02 6.74 -5.17
N PRO A 168 -5.10 7.55 -5.10
CA PRO A 168 -5.21 8.78 -5.88
C PRO A 168 -4.06 9.75 -5.55
N SER A 169 -3.20 10.02 -6.53
CA SER A 169 -2.05 10.92 -6.35
C SER A 169 -2.45 12.34 -5.99
N GLU A 170 -3.59 12.79 -6.49
CA GLU A 170 -4.15 14.13 -6.24
C GLU A 170 -4.75 14.29 -4.82
N GLU A 171 -4.95 13.20 -4.09
CA GLU A 171 -5.42 13.22 -2.70
C GLU A 171 -4.27 13.09 -1.70
N LEU A 172 -3.07 12.67 -2.12
CA LEU A 172 -1.92 12.56 -1.23
C LEU A 172 -1.59 13.93 -0.62
N ALA A 173 -1.80 14.04 0.69
CA ALA A 173 -1.67 15.29 1.43
C ALA A 173 -0.36 15.38 2.20
N ALA A 174 0.11 14.27 2.79
CA ALA A 174 1.36 14.25 3.54
C ALA A 174 1.96 12.85 3.62
N VAL A 175 3.29 12.81 3.69
CA VAL A 175 4.09 11.64 4.08
C VAL A 175 4.95 12.07 5.28
N LEU A 176 4.65 11.49 6.44
CA LEU A 176 5.38 11.80 7.67
C LEU A 176 6.29 10.61 8.01
N ILE A 177 7.42 10.90 8.63
CA ILE A 177 8.36 9.90 9.14
C ILE A 177 8.09 9.71 10.64
N LYS A 178 7.81 8.48 11.04
CA LYS A 178 7.75 8.08 12.44
C LYS A 178 9.04 7.34 12.79
N ALA A 179 9.89 7.96 13.58
CA ALA A 179 11.08 7.31 14.11
C ALA A 179 10.68 6.17 15.07
N GLN A 180 11.33 5.03 14.94
CA GLN A 180 11.16 3.89 15.83
C GLN A 180 12.18 3.94 16.96
N HIS A 181 11.73 3.57 18.15
CA HIS A 181 12.56 3.47 19.37
C HIS A 181 12.29 2.15 20.06
N ASN A 182 13.29 1.61 20.72
CA ASN A 182 13.19 0.39 21.53
C ASN A 182 12.68 -0.84 20.75
N VAL A 183 13.00 -0.92 19.45
CA VAL A 183 12.59 -2.04 18.60
C VAL A 183 13.53 -3.25 18.75
N GLN A 184 13.01 -4.45 18.47
CA GLN A 184 13.83 -5.67 18.57
C GLN A 184 15.05 -5.67 17.62
N SER A 185 14.98 -4.93 16.51
CA SER A 185 16.09 -4.74 15.59
C SER A 185 17.30 -4.05 16.22
N GLU A 186 17.11 -3.21 17.24
CA GLU A 186 18.21 -2.58 17.99
C GLU A 186 19.01 -3.60 18.82
N ARG A 187 18.38 -4.72 19.19
CA ARG A 187 18.97 -5.76 20.06
C ARG A 187 19.67 -6.87 19.27
N LYS A 188 19.51 -6.91 17.95
CA LYS A 188 20.15 -7.93 17.10
C LYS A 188 21.48 -7.41 16.58
N SER A 189 22.56 -8.11 16.89
CA SER A 189 23.87 -7.88 16.27
C SER A 189 23.85 -8.44 14.86
N TYR A 190 23.72 -7.57 13.86
CA TYR A 190 23.82 -7.94 12.44
C TYR A 190 25.26 -7.81 11.97
N GLY A 191 26.16 -8.65 12.46
CA GLY A 191 27.61 -8.59 12.19
C GLY A 191 28.05 -8.72 10.73
N ARG A 192 27.12 -8.86 9.79
CA ARG A 192 27.38 -8.94 8.35
C ARG A 192 26.57 -7.96 7.51
N MET A 193 25.79 -7.07 8.11
CA MET A 193 24.97 -6.12 7.34
C MET A 193 25.76 -4.86 7.01
N SER A 194 25.95 -4.59 5.73
CA SER A 194 26.59 -3.37 5.20
C SER A 194 25.60 -2.20 4.98
N LEU A 195 24.29 -2.44 5.12
CA LEU A 195 23.25 -1.44 4.87
C LEU A 195 22.62 -0.95 6.18
N PRO A 196 22.18 0.32 6.25
CA PRO A 196 21.52 0.87 7.43
C PRO A 196 20.27 0.09 7.82
N TRP A 197 19.98 0.04 9.10
CA TRP A 197 18.74 -0.54 9.62
C TRP A 197 17.55 0.37 9.28
N ILE A 198 16.37 -0.24 9.15
CA ILE A 198 15.12 0.51 8.99
C ILE A 198 14.67 0.92 10.39
N MET A 199 14.85 2.20 10.74
CA MET A 199 14.55 2.77 12.05
C MET A 199 13.37 3.74 11.98
N HIS A 200 12.49 3.55 11.00
CA HIS A 200 11.34 4.42 10.79
C HIS A 200 10.17 3.66 10.18
N GLU A 201 9.02 4.25 10.33
CA GLU A 201 7.78 3.95 9.64
C GLU A 201 7.26 5.22 8.99
N TYR A 202 6.31 5.09 8.12
CA TYR A 202 5.65 6.21 7.44
C TYR A 202 4.22 6.37 7.94
N ILE A 203 3.76 7.61 8.02
CA ILE A 203 2.35 7.93 8.17
C ILE A 203 1.92 8.56 6.86
N LEU A 204 1.14 7.83 6.09
CA LEU A 204 0.63 8.26 4.79
C LEU A 204 -0.77 8.84 5.00
N LEU A 205 -0.96 10.09 4.59
CA LEU A 205 -2.23 10.78 4.72
C LEU A 205 -2.72 11.26 3.36
N TRP A 206 -3.95 10.92 3.02
CA TRP A 206 -4.69 11.45 1.88
C TRP A 206 -5.84 12.31 2.36
N LYS A 207 -6.12 13.41 1.66
CA LYS A 207 -7.27 14.29 1.91
C LYS A 207 -8.36 13.97 0.89
N LYS A 208 -9.51 13.46 1.35
CA LYS A 208 -10.62 13.08 0.48
C LYS A 208 -11.15 14.27 -0.30
N LYS A 209 -11.12 14.17 -1.62
CA LYS A 209 -11.79 15.11 -2.52
C LYS A 209 -13.23 14.68 -2.80
N PRO A 210 -14.15 15.61 -3.07
CA PRO A 210 -15.54 15.28 -3.43
C PRO A 210 -15.59 14.68 -4.84
N LEU A 211 -15.22 13.41 -4.97
CA LEU A 211 -15.21 12.66 -6.22
C LEU A 211 -16.04 11.39 -6.05
N PRO A 212 -17.03 11.13 -6.94
CA PRO A 212 -17.77 9.88 -6.94
C PRO A 212 -16.86 8.66 -7.07
N VAL A 213 -17.19 7.57 -6.38
CA VAL A 213 -16.36 6.33 -6.37
C VAL A 213 -16.10 5.79 -7.76
N LEU A 214 -17.10 5.80 -8.66
CA LEU A 214 -16.92 5.33 -10.05
C LEU A 214 -15.91 6.18 -10.83
N ALA A 215 -15.94 7.51 -10.64
CA ALA A 215 -14.96 8.39 -11.28
C ALA A 215 -13.56 8.18 -10.68
N LEU A 216 -13.46 7.89 -9.38
CA LEU A 216 -12.22 7.53 -8.72
C LEU A 216 -11.65 6.22 -9.27
N LEU A 217 -12.46 5.16 -9.37
CA LEU A 217 -12.03 3.86 -9.92
C LEU A 217 -11.56 4.00 -11.36
N GLY A 218 -12.27 4.80 -12.19
CA GLY A 218 -11.83 5.13 -13.54
C GLY A 218 -10.47 5.84 -13.58
N ARG A 219 -10.22 6.78 -12.67
CA ARG A 219 -8.91 7.46 -12.57
C ARG A 219 -7.80 6.51 -12.11
N LEU A 220 -8.05 5.67 -11.11
CA LEU A 220 -7.09 4.67 -10.65
C LEU A 220 -6.76 3.67 -11.75
N ALA A 221 -7.75 3.20 -12.51
CA ALA A 221 -7.53 2.35 -13.67
C ALA A 221 -6.66 3.03 -14.73
N ASN A 222 -6.93 4.29 -15.07
CA ASN A 222 -6.12 5.07 -16.00
C ASN A 222 -4.70 5.31 -15.47
N GLN A 223 -4.53 5.57 -14.17
CA GLN A 223 -3.22 5.74 -13.54
C GLN A 223 -2.41 4.44 -13.60
N GLN A 224 -3.02 3.29 -13.33
CA GLN A 224 -2.37 1.99 -13.48
C GLN A 224 -2.05 1.68 -14.95
N TYR A 225 -2.97 1.97 -15.84
CA TYR A 225 -2.77 1.80 -17.28
C TYR A 225 -1.60 2.66 -17.79
N ALA A 226 -1.52 3.92 -17.40
CA ALA A 226 -0.41 4.81 -17.76
C ALA A 226 0.95 4.29 -17.26
N ARG A 227 0.98 3.66 -16.07
CA ARG A 227 2.19 3.00 -15.55
C ARG A 227 2.57 1.76 -16.36
N LEU A 228 1.60 0.94 -16.75
CA LEU A 228 1.82 -0.22 -17.61
C LEU A 228 2.33 0.21 -18.99
N GLN A 229 1.82 1.31 -19.53
CA GLN A 229 2.30 1.89 -20.79
C GLN A 229 3.69 2.58 -20.66
N GLY A 230 4.14 2.86 -19.45
CA GLY A 230 5.40 3.59 -19.20
C GLY A 230 6.67 2.89 -19.70
N THR A 231 6.69 1.56 -19.79
CA THR A 231 7.87 0.80 -20.22
C THR A 231 7.61 0.03 -21.50
N TRP A 232 8.61 -0.04 -22.39
CA TRP A 232 8.52 -0.87 -23.61
C TRP A 232 8.22 -2.34 -23.29
N LYS A 233 8.76 -2.86 -22.19
CA LYS A 233 8.53 -4.23 -21.73
C LYS A 233 7.04 -4.48 -21.42
N SER A 234 6.39 -3.57 -20.71
CA SER A 234 4.96 -3.68 -20.38
C SER A 234 4.06 -3.58 -21.59
N ILE A 235 4.36 -2.65 -22.51
CA ILE A 235 3.61 -2.49 -23.77
C ILE A 235 3.72 -3.77 -24.61
N VAL A 236 4.92 -4.26 -24.85
CA VAL A 236 5.18 -5.46 -25.64
C VAL A 236 4.52 -6.68 -25.01
N LYS A 237 4.62 -6.85 -23.70
CA LYS A 237 3.98 -7.96 -22.96
C LYS A 237 2.46 -7.90 -23.06
N SER A 238 1.85 -6.73 -22.85
CA SER A 238 0.40 -6.54 -22.95
C SER A 238 -0.12 -6.81 -24.35
N VAL A 239 0.59 -6.34 -25.38
CA VAL A 239 0.23 -6.58 -26.78
C VAL A 239 0.37 -8.06 -27.15
N LEU A 240 1.45 -8.73 -26.73
CA LEU A 240 1.59 -10.19 -26.95
C LEU A 240 0.45 -10.96 -26.28
N ILE A 241 0.04 -10.62 -25.06
CA ILE A 241 -1.12 -11.22 -24.39
C ILE A 241 -2.38 -11.05 -25.24
N SER A 242 -2.63 -9.86 -25.76
CA SER A 242 -3.80 -9.59 -26.60
C SER A 242 -3.80 -10.33 -27.95
N LEU A 243 -2.62 -10.73 -28.40
CA LEU A 243 -2.42 -11.52 -29.63
C LEU A 243 -2.43 -13.04 -29.39
N GLY A 244 -2.74 -13.49 -28.16
CA GLY A 244 -2.79 -14.91 -27.80
C GLY A 244 -1.48 -15.48 -27.26
N GLY A 245 -0.53 -14.61 -26.87
CA GLY A 245 0.73 -14.98 -26.21
C GLY A 245 1.93 -15.15 -27.14
N GLU A 246 1.74 -15.19 -28.45
CA GLU A 246 2.80 -15.31 -29.46
C GLU A 246 2.48 -14.49 -30.71
N ALA A 247 3.48 -13.88 -31.32
CA ALA A 247 3.35 -13.17 -32.61
C ALA A 247 4.70 -13.00 -33.32
N ASP A 248 4.64 -12.87 -34.65
CA ASP A 248 5.77 -12.39 -35.44
C ASP A 248 5.98 -10.87 -35.25
N LEU A 249 7.19 -10.39 -35.57
CA LEU A 249 7.55 -8.98 -35.39
C LEU A 249 6.67 -8.00 -36.19
N ALA A 250 6.17 -8.37 -37.35
CA ALA A 250 5.35 -7.47 -38.18
C ALA A 250 3.97 -7.27 -37.52
N THR A 251 3.34 -8.35 -37.10
CA THR A 251 2.07 -8.35 -36.36
C THR A 251 2.23 -7.59 -35.04
N LEU A 252 3.33 -7.84 -34.30
CA LEU A 252 3.62 -7.14 -33.05
C LEU A 252 3.78 -5.62 -33.25
N TYR A 253 4.52 -5.19 -34.27
CA TYR A 253 4.65 -3.77 -34.60
C TYR A 253 3.32 -3.11 -34.95
N ALA A 254 2.51 -3.76 -35.77
CA ALA A 254 1.18 -3.26 -36.12
C ALA A 254 0.27 -3.11 -34.90
N ALA A 255 0.30 -4.09 -33.99
CA ALA A 255 -0.49 -4.05 -32.76
C ALA A 255 0.02 -3.00 -31.77
N VAL A 256 1.33 -2.88 -31.58
CA VAL A 256 1.94 -1.84 -30.71
C VAL A 256 1.63 -0.44 -31.24
N SER A 257 1.65 -0.23 -32.56
CA SER A 257 1.33 1.07 -33.15
C SER A 257 -0.11 1.53 -32.87
N LYS A 258 -1.05 0.59 -32.75
CA LYS A 258 -2.43 0.89 -32.33
C LYS A 258 -2.58 1.08 -30.82
N ALA A 259 -1.84 0.30 -30.04
CA ALA A 259 -1.98 0.28 -28.58
C ALA A 259 -1.29 1.44 -27.88
N ALA A 260 -0.20 2.00 -28.43
CA ALA A 260 0.62 3.00 -27.77
C ALA A 260 1.11 4.12 -28.70
N PRO A 261 0.22 4.82 -29.44
CA PRO A 261 0.62 5.83 -30.42
C PRO A 261 1.42 6.99 -29.81
N GLU A 262 1.08 7.40 -28.59
CA GLU A 262 1.80 8.48 -27.87
C GLU A 262 3.24 8.10 -27.53
N LYS A 263 3.49 6.82 -27.19
CA LYS A 263 4.83 6.32 -26.91
C LYS A 263 5.70 6.27 -28.15
N LEU A 264 5.10 5.97 -29.30
CA LEU A 264 5.78 5.96 -30.59
C LEU A 264 6.16 7.36 -31.03
N ALA A 265 5.33 8.36 -30.75
CA ALA A 265 5.61 9.77 -31.06
C ALA A 265 6.88 10.31 -30.35
N GLN A 266 7.30 9.65 -29.25
CA GLN A 266 8.47 10.06 -28.48
C GLN A 266 9.81 9.57 -29.08
N THR A 267 9.82 8.67 -30.04
CA THR A 267 11.06 8.14 -30.65
C THR A 267 10.86 7.58 -32.05
N ASN A 268 11.74 7.98 -32.98
CA ASN A 268 11.73 7.47 -34.34
C ASN A 268 12.28 6.02 -34.44
N THR A 269 12.92 5.52 -33.37
CA THR A 269 13.56 4.19 -33.33
C THR A 269 12.74 3.18 -32.50
N TRP A 270 11.41 3.33 -32.46
CA TRP A 270 10.56 2.51 -31.62
C TRP A 270 10.59 1.01 -31.98
N LYS A 271 10.78 0.65 -33.25
CA LYS A 271 10.90 -0.76 -33.68
C LYS A 271 12.19 -1.40 -33.13
N GLU A 272 13.27 -0.66 -33.12
CA GLU A 272 14.56 -1.05 -32.50
C GLU A 272 14.38 -1.21 -30.98
N LYS A 273 13.64 -0.31 -30.34
CA LYS A 273 13.34 -0.40 -28.91
C LYS A 273 12.52 -1.63 -28.57
N ILE A 274 11.54 -1.99 -29.38
CA ILE A 274 10.78 -3.24 -29.20
C ILE A 274 11.71 -4.44 -29.33
N ARG A 275 12.55 -4.52 -30.37
CA ARG A 275 13.50 -5.63 -30.54
C ARG A 275 14.49 -5.71 -29.37
N GLN A 276 15.03 -4.58 -28.95
CA GLN A 276 15.92 -4.51 -27.80
C GLN A 276 15.21 -5.03 -26.54
N THR A 277 13.96 -4.61 -26.30
CA THR A 277 13.16 -5.04 -25.16
C THR A 277 12.93 -6.55 -25.14
N LEU A 278 12.59 -7.14 -26.27
CA LEU A 278 12.40 -8.58 -26.43
C LEU A 278 13.70 -9.35 -26.10
N GLN A 279 14.83 -8.87 -26.62
CA GLN A 279 16.14 -9.50 -26.41
C GLN A 279 16.69 -9.34 -24.98
N MET A 280 16.47 -8.16 -24.38
CA MET A 280 17.02 -7.81 -23.05
C MET A 280 16.16 -8.29 -21.88
N SER A 281 14.99 -8.90 -22.14
CA SER A 281 14.07 -9.37 -21.11
C SER A 281 13.73 -10.86 -21.27
N PRO A 282 14.71 -11.77 -21.14
CA PRO A 282 14.49 -13.21 -21.30
C PRO A 282 13.58 -13.81 -20.20
N ASP A 283 13.42 -13.11 -19.11
CA ASP A 283 12.46 -13.39 -18.03
C ASP A 283 11.01 -13.16 -18.42
N ALA A 284 10.76 -12.39 -19.47
CA ALA A 284 9.41 -12.05 -19.93
C ALA A 284 9.09 -12.55 -21.34
N PHE A 285 10.10 -12.78 -22.17
CA PHE A 285 9.94 -13.12 -23.58
C PHE A 285 10.88 -14.22 -24.01
N SER A 286 10.39 -15.12 -24.84
CA SER A 286 11.15 -16.19 -25.49
C SER A 286 10.94 -16.13 -27.01
N SER A 287 11.90 -16.67 -27.78
CA SER A 287 11.78 -16.81 -29.23
C SER A 287 11.70 -18.27 -29.58
N SER A 288 10.57 -18.71 -30.13
CA SER A 288 10.36 -20.09 -30.57
C SER A 288 11.02 -20.36 -31.92
N GLN A 289 11.10 -19.34 -32.79
CA GLN A 289 11.75 -19.38 -34.09
C GLN A 289 12.15 -17.95 -34.52
N ARG A 290 12.99 -17.87 -35.56
CA ARG A 290 13.49 -16.57 -36.03
C ARG A 290 12.34 -15.59 -36.36
N GLY A 291 12.28 -14.48 -35.62
CA GLY A 291 11.32 -13.42 -35.83
C GLY A 291 9.96 -13.61 -35.14
N VAL A 292 9.74 -14.73 -34.46
CA VAL A 292 8.53 -15.00 -33.66
C VAL A 292 8.88 -14.94 -32.18
N TRP A 293 8.06 -14.26 -31.43
CA TRP A 293 8.26 -14.01 -30.00
C TRP A 293 7.02 -14.38 -29.20
N SER A 294 7.24 -15.02 -28.08
CA SER A 294 6.19 -15.42 -27.14
C SER A 294 6.51 -14.93 -25.72
N ILE A 295 5.48 -14.94 -24.88
CA ILE A 295 5.65 -14.69 -23.45
C ILE A 295 6.42 -15.87 -22.85
N ALA A 296 7.45 -15.58 -22.04
CA ALA A 296 8.15 -16.61 -21.28
C ALA A 296 7.21 -17.24 -20.25
N ALA A 297 7.29 -18.58 -20.10
CA ALA A 297 6.46 -19.36 -19.19
C ALA A 297 6.82 -19.08 -17.71
#